data_390aee2d800cf47c82efc6b1fec22460
#
_entry.id   390aee2d800cf47c82efc6b1fec22460
#
_cell.length_a   1.000
_cell.length_b   1.000
_cell.length_c   1.000
_cell.angle_alpha   90.00
_cell.angle_beta   90.00
_cell.angle_gamma   90.00
#
_symmetry.space_group_name_H-M   'P 1'
#
loop_
_entity.id
_entity.type
_entity.pdbx_description
1 polymer ?
#
loop_
_entity_poly.entity_id
_entity_poly.type
_entity_poly.pdbx_seq_one_letter_code
_entity_poly.pdbx_strand_id
1 'polypeptide(L)'
;GKTPEVIRPSGLILCYPVITAGGAAHRGSFDCLVGEQATKEELEQVSLELHVHKDMPKTFIWHTYEDQAVPVENSLYLATALRKAGVNFELHIFPRGLHGSALANEETSGIRQELVIPAAQKWIELVHTWIEEF
;
A
#
# COMPACT_ATOMS: atom_id res chain seq x y z
N GLY A 1 20.35 14.22 -17.51
CA GLY A 1 19.31 13.40 -16.87
C GLY A 1 18.00 14.19 -16.76
N LYS A 2 16.87 13.50 -16.63
CA LYS A 2 15.58 14.17 -16.40
C LYS A 2 15.58 14.79 -15.00
N THR A 3 14.94 15.96 -14.84
CA THR A 3 14.80 16.61 -13.52
C THR A 3 13.78 15.85 -12.67
N PRO A 4 13.84 15.97 -11.33
CA PRO A 4 12.87 15.35 -10.42
C PRO A 4 11.40 15.66 -10.80
N GLU A 5 11.11 16.87 -11.27
CA GLU A 5 9.75 17.28 -11.68
C GLU A 5 9.24 16.47 -12.88
N VAL A 6 10.13 16.05 -13.77
CA VAL A 6 9.76 15.29 -14.99
C VAL A 6 9.47 13.82 -14.68
N ILE A 7 10.03 13.28 -13.59
CA ILE A 7 9.87 11.87 -13.22
C ILE A 7 8.92 11.67 -12.04
N ARG A 8 8.44 12.76 -11.42
CA ARG A 8 7.49 12.70 -10.30
C ARG A 8 6.14 12.16 -10.79
N PRO A 9 5.58 11.12 -10.17
CA PRO A 9 4.26 10.64 -10.52
C PRO A 9 3.18 11.65 -10.11
N SER A 10 2.07 11.71 -10.86
CA SER A 10 0.92 12.56 -10.54
C SER A 10 0.10 11.99 -9.38
N GLY A 11 0.09 10.69 -9.21
CA GLY A 11 -0.59 9.97 -8.13
C GLY A 11 0.03 8.61 -7.89
N LEU A 12 -0.31 8.01 -6.74
CA LEU A 12 0.09 6.65 -6.37
C LEU A 12 -1.16 5.79 -6.19
N ILE A 13 -1.14 4.56 -6.73
CA ILE A 13 -2.15 3.54 -6.49
C ILE A 13 -1.45 2.38 -5.79
N LEU A 14 -1.79 2.16 -4.53
CA LEU A 14 -1.14 1.19 -3.66
C LEU A 14 -2.12 0.08 -3.26
N CYS A 15 -1.80 -1.14 -3.65
CA CYS A 15 -2.59 -2.33 -3.34
C CYS A 15 -1.91 -3.08 -2.20
N TYR A 16 -2.57 -3.19 -1.03
CA TYR A 16 -2.05 -3.90 0.15
C TYR A 16 -0.53 -3.69 0.35
N PRO A 17 -0.07 -2.44 0.46
CA PRO A 17 1.36 -2.13 0.42
C PRO A 17 2.11 -2.53 1.69
N VAL A 18 3.38 -2.93 1.53
CA VAL A 18 4.34 -3.03 2.63
C VAL A 18 4.87 -1.62 2.91
N ILE A 19 4.66 -1.11 4.10
CA ILE A 19 4.96 0.28 4.49
C ILE A 19 5.92 0.34 5.67
N THR A 20 5.56 -0.29 6.80
CA THR A 20 6.32 -0.17 8.05
C THR A 20 7.29 -1.32 8.25
N ALA A 21 8.50 -1.01 8.70
CA ALA A 21 9.47 -1.98 9.21
C ALA A 21 9.32 -2.23 10.74
N GLY A 22 8.32 -1.60 11.38
CA GLY A 22 8.04 -1.71 12.81
C GLY A 22 7.26 -2.97 13.20
N GLY A 23 6.38 -2.84 14.21
CA GLY A 23 5.66 -3.98 14.81
C GLY A 23 4.69 -4.71 13.87
N ALA A 24 4.20 -4.05 12.81
CA ALA A 24 3.34 -4.63 11.78
C ALA A 24 4.09 -4.95 10.47
N ALA A 25 5.41 -5.12 10.54
CA ALA A 25 6.24 -5.37 9.37
C ALA A 25 5.97 -6.74 8.73
N HIS A 26 5.94 -6.79 7.40
CA HIS A 26 6.19 -8.02 6.67
C HIS A 26 7.70 -8.28 6.67
N ARG A 27 8.20 -8.98 7.70
CA ARG A 27 9.65 -9.15 7.96
C ARG A 27 10.43 -9.62 6.74
N GLY A 28 9.92 -10.61 6.01
CA GLY A 28 10.62 -11.14 4.84
C GLY A 28 10.97 -10.09 3.77
N SER A 29 10.11 -9.07 3.58
CA SER A 29 10.41 -7.96 2.66
C SER A 29 11.60 -7.13 3.15
N PHE A 30 11.67 -6.84 4.44
CA PHE A 30 12.75 -6.03 5.01
C PHE A 30 14.05 -6.82 5.14
N ASP A 31 13.97 -8.11 5.49
CA ASP A 31 15.14 -8.99 5.53
C ASP A 31 15.78 -9.12 4.13
N CYS A 32 14.98 -9.18 3.07
CA CYS A 32 15.49 -9.14 1.69
C CYS A 32 16.05 -7.77 1.29
N LEU A 33 15.51 -6.67 1.82
CA LEU A 33 15.89 -5.30 1.42
C LEU A 33 17.16 -4.82 2.12
N VAL A 34 17.24 -4.99 3.44
CA VAL A 34 18.30 -4.45 4.29
C VAL A 34 19.07 -5.51 5.09
N GLY A 35 18.67 -6.78 4.98
CA GLY A 35 19.30 -7.91 5.67
C GLY A 35 18.65 -8.26 7.01
N GLU A 36 18.80 -9.54 7.42
CA GLU A 36 18.21 -10.07 8.65
C GLU A 36 18.78 -9.42 9.93
N GLN A 37 19.99 -8.83 9.84
CA GLN A 37 20.72 -8.20 10.94
C GLN A 37 20.58 -6.67 10.92
N ALA A 38 19.62 -6.13 10.16
CA ALA A 38 19.41 -4.69 10.05
C ALA A 38 19.22 -4.05 11.43
N THR A 39 19.90 -2.94 11.66
CA THR A 39 19.74 -2.12 12.86
C THR A 39 18.39 -1.42 12.87
N LYS A 40 18.00 -0.89 14.02
CA LYS A 40 16.78 -0.09 14.15
C LYS A 40 16.80 1.11 13.21
N GLU A 41 17.95 1.77 13.12
CA GLU A 41 18.15 2.95 12.26
C GLU A 41 17.99 2.61 10.78
N GLU A 42 18.50 1.47 10.33
CA GLU A 42 18.34 0.99 8.96
C GLU A 42 16.87 0.65 8.66
N LEU A 43 16.16 0.03 9.61
CA LEU A 43 14.73 -0.25 9.50
C LEU A 43 13.89 1.03 9.46
N GLU A 44 14.21 2.04 10.28
CA GLU A 44 13.54 3.34 10.23
C GLU A 44 13.73 4.07 8.90
N GLN A 45 14.88 3.92 8.24
CA GLN A 45 15.13 4.51 6.92
C GLN A 45 14.27 3.92 5.81
N VAL A 46 13.79 2.69 5.96
CA VAL A 46 12.93 2.01 4.98
C VAL A 46 11.46 1.92 5.42
N SER A 47 11.12 2.47 6.59
CA SER A 47 9.74 2.62 7.08
C SER A 47 9.09 3.83 6.42
N LEU A 48 8.31 3.58 5.36
CA LEU A 48 7.83 4.64 4.47
C LEU A 48 6.92 5.66 5.14
N GLU A 49 6.17 5.27 6.16
CA GLU A 49 5.31 6.16 6.95
C GLU A 49 6.10 7.26 7.70
N LEU A 50 7.39 7.02 7.95
CA LEU A 50 8.27 7.99 8.62
C LEU A 50 8.81 9.06 7.65
N HIS A 51 8.71 8.83 6.35
CA HIS A 51 9.29 9.69 5.31
C HIS A 51 8.23 10.44 4.48
N VAL A 52 6.97 10.36 4.89
CA VAL A 52 5.88 11.09 4.24
C VAL A 52 6.06 12.60 4.43
N HIS A 53 5.99 13.36 3.33
CA HIS A 53 6.12 14.82 3.33
C HIS A 53 5.06 15.47 2.43
N LYS A 54 4.82 16.76 2.60
CA LYS A 54 3.75 17.54 1.95
C LYS A 54 3.77 17.54 0.41
N ASP A 55 4.92 17.24 -0.18
CA ASP A 55 5.09 17.24 -1.64
C ASP A 55 4.89 15.83 -2.26
N MET A 56 4.44 14.85 -1.48
CA MET A 56 4.06 13.55 -2.02
C MET A 56 2.81 13.66 -2.92
N PRO A 57 2.73 12.81 -3.97
CA PRO A 57 1.52 12.73 -4.79
C PRO A 57 0.30 12.31 -3.98
N LYS A 58 -0.89 12.72 -4.42
CA LYS A 58 -2.13 12.16 -3.89
C LYS A 58 -2.13 10.64 -4.09
N THR A 59 -2.75 9.91 -3.17
CA THR A 59 -2.55 8.46 -3.04
C THR A 59 -3.88 7.74 -2.87
N PHE A 60 -4.13 6.74 -3.73
CA PHE A 60 -5.20 5.77 -3.56
C PHE A 60 -4.62 4.52 -2.90
N ILE A 61 -5.29 4.00 -1.86
CA ILE A 61 -4.84 2.83 -1.09
C ILE A 61 -6.02 1.87 -0.93
N TRP A 62 -5.80 0.58 -1.16
CA TRP A 62 -6.74 -0.42 -0.70
C TRP A 62 -6.05 -1.60 -0.03
N HIS A 63 -6.75 -2.24 0.91
CA HIS A 63 -6.24 -3.36 1.70
C HIS A 63 -7.40 -4.26 2.13
N THR A 64 -7.08 -5.46 2.63
CA THR A 64 -8.05 -6.31 3.32
C THR A 64 -7.69 -6.45 4.80
N TYR A 65 -8.72 -6.47 5.66
CA TYR A 65 -8.52 -6.60 7.11
C TYR A 65 -7.92 -7.96 7.50
N GLU A 66 -8.26 -9.03 6.75
CA GLU A 66 -7.79 -10.40 7.03
C GLU A 66 -6.41 -10.70 6.42
N ASP A 67 -5.72 -9.74 5.83
CA ASP A 67 -4.37 -9.94 5.29
C ASP A 67 -3.39 -10.31 6.41
N GLN A 68 -2.97 -11.58 6.42
CA GLN A 68 -2.04 -12.10 7.43
C GLN A 68 -0.57 -12.01 7.01
N ALA A 69 -0.31 -11.75 5.74
CA ALA A 69 1.06 -11.60 5.23
C ALA A 69 1.56 -10.16 5.43
N VAL A 70 0.75 -9.19 5.03
CA VAL A 70 1.01 -7.76 5.25
C VAL A 70 -0.14 -7.19 6.08
N PRO A 71 0.04 -7.00 7.40
CA PRO A 71 -1.02 -6.49 8.26
C PRO A 71 -1.59 -5.17 7.77
N VAL A 72 -2.91 -5.00 7.88
CA VAL A 72 -3.65 -3.80 7.42
C VAL A 72 -3.15 -2.50 8.05
N GLU A 73 -2.48 -2.58 9.19
CA GLU A 73 -1.81 -1.48 9.88
C GLU A 73 -0.83 -0.75 8.97
N ASN A 74 -0.20 -1.43 8.00
CA ASN A 74 0.67 -0.79 7.01
C ASN A 74 -0.07 0.33 6.28
N SER A 75 -1.26 0.06 5.75
CA SER A 75 -2.10 1.07 5.09
C SER A 75 -2.62 2.15 6.05
N LEU A 76 -2.97 1.78 7.28
CA LEU A 76 -3.43 2.73 8.30
C LEU A 76 -2.32 3.70 8.72
N TYR A 77 -1.09 3.22 8.90
CA TYR A 77 0.05 4.07 9.24
C TYR A 77 0.37 5.03 8.11
N LEU A 78 0.40 4.55 6.86
CA LEU A 78 0.61 5.42 5.71
C LEU A 78 -0.48 6.49 5.59
N ALA A 79 -1.76 6.12 5.68
CA ALA A 79 -2.87 7.05 5.62
C ALA A 79 -2.80 8.11 6.72
N THR A 80 -2.42 7.69 7.94
CA THR A 80 -2.21 8.61 9.07
C THR A 80 -1.07 9.60 8.78
N ALA A 81 0.04 9.13 8.21
CA ALA A 81 1.18 9.96 7.85
C ALA A 81 0.84 10.95 6.74
N LEU A 82 0.14 10.49 5.67
CA LEU A 82 -0.36 11.35 4.59
C LEU A 82 -1.29 12.44 5.13
N ARG A 83 -2.23 12.08 6.02
CA ARG A 83 -3.13 13.07 6.65
C ARG A 83 -2.37 14.13 7.44
N LYS A 84 -1.36 13.73 8.22
CA LYS A 84 -0.51 14.65 8.99
C LYS A 84 0.29 15.60 8.09
N ALA A 85 0.76 15.09 6.94
CA ALA A 85 1.51 15.88 5.96
C ALA A 85 0.64 16.78 5.08
N GLY A 86 -0.70 16.68 5.18
CA GLY A 86 -1.63 17.44 4.34
C GLY A 86 -1.75 16.93 2.91
N VAL A 87 -1.33 15.69 2.66
CA VAL A 87 -1.45 15.02 1.37
C VAL A 87 -2.84 14.38 1.25
N ASN A 88 -3.52 14.62 0.13
CA ASN A 88 -4.82 14.00 -0.15
C ASN A 88 -4.66 12.51 -0.42
N PHE A 89 -5.53 11.70 0.14
CA PHE A 89 -5.58 10.25 -0.11
C PHE A 89 -7.00 9.70 -0.03
N GLU A 90 -7.21 8.55 -0.69
CA GLU A 90 -8.39 7.73 -0.57
C GLU A 90 -7.97 6.34 -0.05
N LEU A 91 -8.71 5.80 0.94
CA LEU A 91 -8.38 4.52 1.58
C LEU A 91 -9.62 3.63 1.65
N HIS A 92 -9.51 2.41 1.13
CA HIS A 92 -10.53 1.37 1.23
C HIS A 92 -9.98 0.14 1.95
N ILE A 93 -10.68 -0.28 3.01
CA ILE A 93 -10.38 -1.52 3.73
C ILE A 93 -11.56 -2.46 3.59
N PHE A 94 -11.35 -3.57 2.88
CA PHE A 94 -12.35 -4.62 2.75
C PHE A 94 -12.21 -5.62 3.92
N PRO A 95 -13.33 -6.11 4.47
CA PRO A 95 -13.26 -6.94 5.69
C PRO A 95 -12.59 -8.29 5.47
N ARG A 96 -12.66 -8.83 4.26
CA ARG A 96 -12.16 -10.19 3.94
C ARG A 96 -11.20 -10.17 2.79
N GLY A 97 -10.26 -11.11 2.79
CA GLY A 97 -9.34 -11.41 1.70
C GLY A 97 -7.92 -11.63 2.15
N LEU A 98 -7.23 -12.50 1.41
CA LEU A 98 -5.82 -12.78 1.61
C LEU A 98 -4.97 -11.80 0.80
N HIS A 99 -3.70 -11.70 1.19
CA HIS A 99 -2.70 -10.92 0.46
C HIS A 99 -2.55 -11.35 -1.00
N GLY A 100 -2.31 -10.39 -1.89
CA GLY A 100 -1.99 -10.67 -3.28
C GLY A 100 -3.21 -10.98 -4.15
N SER A 101 -4.40 -10.48 -3.79
CA SER A 101 -5.65 -10.73 -4.51
C SER A 101 -5.74 -10.08 -5.89
N ALA A 102 -4.86 -9.15 -6.24
CA ALA A 102 -4.84 -8.42 -7.51
C ALA A 102 -6.23 -7.83 -7.87
N LEU A 103 -6.90 -8.28 -8.93
CA LEU A 103 -8.26 -7.85 -9.26
C LEU A 103 -9.34 -8.48 -8.36
N ALA A 104 -8.95 -9.38 -7.47
CA ALA A 104 -9.82 -10.13 -6.56
C ALA A 104 -10.93 -10.93 -7.30
N ASN A 105 -10.68 -11.33 -8.53
CA ASN A 105 -11.61 -12.04 -9.41
C ASN A 105 -10.99 -13.34 -9.96
N GLU A 106 -11.77 -14.09 -10.71
CA GLU A 106 -11.35 -15.38 -11.29
C GLU A 106 -10.19 -15.23 -12.29
N GLU A 107 -10.08 -14.09 -12.97
CA GLU A 107 -9.04 -13.82 -13.95
C GLU A 107 -7.64 -13.81 -13.29
N THR A 108 -7.54 -13.24 -12.09
CA THR A 108 -6.25 -13.08 -11.37
C THR A 108 -6.03 -14.10 -10.27
N SER A 109 -7.06 -14.83 -9.84
CA SER A 109 -6.95 -15.85 -8.79
C SER A 109 -6.27 -17.12 -9.27
N GLY A 110 -6.34 -17.43 -10.56
CA GLY A 110 -5.89 -18.71 -11.10
C GLY A 110 -6.61 -19.87 -10.44
N ILE A 111 -5.85 -20.81 -9.86
CA ILE A 111 -6.41 -21.97 -9.12
C ILE A 111 -6.78 -21.62 -7.65
N ARG A 112 -6.45 -20.42 -7.17
CA ARG A 112 -6.61 -19.99 -5.79
C ARG A 112 -7.96 -19.28 -5.59
N GLN A 113 -9.03 -20.07 -5.48
CA GLN A 113 -10.39 -19.55 -5.35
C GLN A 113 -10.59 -18.65 -4.11
N GLU A 114 -9.77 -18.82 -3.07
CA GLU A 114 -9.74 -17.97 -1.89
C GLU A 114 -9.35 -16.49 -2.17
N LEU A 115 -8.78 -16.23 -3.35
CA LEU A 115 -8.46 -14.86 -3.81
C LEU A 115 -9.61 -14.20 -4.60
N VAL A 116 -10.70 -14.90 -4.84
CA VAL A 116 -11.92 -14.33 -5.43
C VAL A 116 -12.74 -13.68 -4.32
N ILE A 117 -12.69 -12.35 -4.25
CA ILE A 117 -13.26 -11.57 -3.16
C ILE A 117 -14.23 -10.53 -3.73
N PRO A 118 -15.52 -10.86 -3.90
CA PRO A 118 -16.48 -9.99 -4.59
C PRO A 118 -16.54 -8.55 -4.07
N ALA A 119 -16.41 -8.37 -2.76
CA ALA A 119 -16.40 -7.03 -2.16
C ALA A 119 -15.17 -6.21 -2.60
N ALA A 120 -14.00 -6.87 -2.68
CA ALA A 120 -12.76 -6.20 -3.04
C ALA A 120 -12.66 -5.89 -4.54
N GLN A 121 -13.35 -6.62 -5.42
CA GLN A 121 -13.37 -6.34 -6.87
C GLN A 121 -13.75 -4.89 -7.20
N LYS A 122 -14.50 -4.24 -6.33
CA LYS A 122 -14.94 -2.85 -6.49
C LYS A 122 -13.81 -1.84 -6.48
N TRP A 123 -12.62 -2.20 -6.01
CA TRP A 123 -11.51 -1.27 -5.95
C TRP A 123 -11.11 -0.71 -7.32
N ILE A 124 -11.32 -1.48 -8.40
CA ILE A 124 -11.05 -1.03 -9.77
C ILE A 124 -11.98 0.12 -10.18
N GLU A 125 -13.28 0.02 -9.88
CA GLU A 125 -14.23 1.10 -10.16
C GLU A 125 -13.93 2.35 -9.34
N LEU A 126 -13.55 2.15 -8.07
CA LEU A 126 -13.19 3.23 -7.16
C LEU A 126 -11.92 3.96 -7.64
N VAL A 127 -10.87 3.22 -8.02
CA VAL A 127 -9.63 3.85 -8.53
C VAL A 127 -9.86 4.54 -9.87
N HIS A 128 -10.73 4.02 -10.72
CA HIS A 128 -11.09 4.67 -11.98
C HIS A 128 -11.73 6.05 -11.71
N THR A 129 -12.73 6.10 -10.83
CA THR A 129 -13.36 7.36 -10.39
C THR A 129 -12.31 8.31 -9.79
N TRP A 130 -11.44 7.80 -8.93
CA TRP A 130 -10.38 8.60 -8.31
C TRP A 130 -9.40 9.19 -9.34
N ILE A 131 -9.08 8.47 -10.42
CA ILE A 131 -8.23 8.98 -11.51
C ILE A 131 -8.94 10.11 -12.28
N GLU A 132 -10.25 10.03 -12.47
CA GLU A 132 -11.01 11.06 -13.18
C GLU A 132 -11.09 12.39 -12.41
N GLU A 133 -10.77 12.41 -11.12
CA GLU A 133 -10.72 13.60 -10.26
C GLU A 133 -9.35 14.33 -10.28
N PHE A 134 -8.45 13.97 -11.19
CA PHE A 134 -7.13 14.62 -11.30
C PHE A 134 -7.15 15.96 -11.98
#